data_e696ccbff7914c907e23e9af3c56af76
#
_entry.id   e696ccbff7914c907e23e9af3c56af76
#
_cell.length_a   1.000
_cell.length_b   1.000
_cell.length_c   1.000
_cell.angle_alpha   90.00
_cell.angle_beta   90.00
_cell.angle_gamma   90.00
#
_symmetry.space_group_name_H-M   'P 1'
#
loop_
_entity.id
_entity.type
_entity.pdbx_description
1 polymer ?
#
loop_
_entity_poly.entity_id
_entity_poly.type
_entity_poly.pdbx_seq_one_letter_code
_entity_poly.pdbx_strand_id
1 'polypeptide(L)'
;KPHEGVEVIRIERGGDITYHGPGQLVVYPLIDLRRHHLGVKQYVGILERAVRETLEAYGIATTSNDDQIGVWLDWGKPTARKICAIGVKISHGATMHGLALNVNTDLGAFGLINPCGITDKAVTSMQRELGREVEMEGVAELLTERLRDLID
;
A
#
# COMPACT_ATOMS: atom_id res chain seq x y z
N LYS A 1 -11.33 -20.45 5.78
CA LYS A 1 -12.49 -19.98 5.06
C LYS A 1 -12.37 -18.50 4.70
N PRO A 2 -12.66 -18.15 3.48
CA PRO A 2 -12.58 -16.77 3.08
C PRO A 2 -13.64 -15.91 3.79
N HIS A 3 -13.31 -14.69 4.03
CA HIS A 3 -14.23 -13.75 4.63
C HIS A 3 -15.24 -13.32 3.57
N GLU A 4 -16.49 -13.46 3.91
CA GLU A 4 -17.56 -13.18 2.99
C GLU A 4 -17.54 -11.73 2.54
N GLY A 5 -17.63 -11.52 1.22
CA GLY A 5 -17.66 -10.17 0.68
C GLY A 5 -16.31 -9.50 0.57
N VAL A 6 -15.23 -10.19 0.92
CA VAL A 6 -13.89 -9.63 0.81
C VAL A 6 -13.06 -10.51 -0.12
N GLU A 7 -12.57 -9.90 -1.19
CA GLU A 7 -11.73 -10.58 -2.17
C GLU A 7 -10.50 -9.74 -2.41
N VAL A 8 -9.34 -10.37 -2.42
CA VAL A 8 -8.06 -9.68 -2.61
C VAL A 8 -7.39 -10.23 -3.85
N ILE A 9 -7.03 -9.34 -4.77
CA ILE A 9 -6.34 -9.70 -5.99
C ILE A 9 -4.95 -9.07 -5.95
N ARG A 10 -3.96 -9.90 -6.22
CA ARG A 10 -2.57 -9.44 -6.27
C ARG A 10 -2.11 -9.39 -7.72
N ILE A 11 -1.53 -8.26 -8.11
CA ILE A 11 -1.06 -8.05 -9.46
C ILE A 11 0.37 -7.55 -9.42
N GLU A 12 1.21 -8.09 -10.28
CA GLU A 12 2.59 -7.63 -10.45
C GLU A 12 2.81 -7.31 -11.91
N ARG A 13 2.78 -6.02 -12.22
CA ARG A 13 3.00 -5.62 -13.61
C ARG A 13 3.28 -4.12 -13.68
N GLY A 14 3.83 -3.69 -14.81
CA GLY A 14 4.02 -2.29 -15.05
C GLY A 14 2.70 -1.57 -15.18
N GLY A 15 2.68 -0.34 -14.82
CA GLY A 15 1.47 0.44 -14.82
C GLY A 15 1.56 1.67 -15.68
N ASP A 16 0.59 2.52 -15.50
CA ASP A 16 0.47 3.74 -16.30
C ASP A 16 1.05 4.96 -15.56
N ILE A 17 0.22 5.76 -14.94
CA ILE A 17 0.67 6.99 -14.30
C ILE A 17 1.56 6.72 -13.11
N THR A 18 1.22 5.74 -12.32
CA THR A 18 1.98 5.34 -11.15
C THR A 18 2.83 4.15 -11.53
N TYR A 19 4.08 4.14 -11.10
CA TYR A 19 4.95 3.02 -11.42
C TYR A 19 4.50 1.76 -10.70
N HIS A 20 4.22 0.72 -11.48
CA HIS A 20 3.96 -0.62 -10.97
C HIS A 20 4.91 -1.56 -11.70
N GLY A 21 5.76 -2.24 -10.97
CA GLY A 21 6.73 -3.11 -11.59
C GLY A 21 7.12 -4.27 -10.71
N PRO A 22 8.11 -5.03 -11.16
CA PRO A 22 8.58 -6.18 -10.38
C PRO A 22 8.98 -5.78 -8.97
N GLY A 23 8.68 -6.64 -8.02
CA GLY A 23 9.01 -6.40 -6.63
C GLY A 23 8.00 -5.58 -5.87
N GLN A 24 7.00 -5.05 -6.54
CA GLN A 24 5.95 -4.28 -5.90
C GLN A 24 4.73 -5.18 -5.67
N LEU A 25 4.18 -5.11 -4.48
CA LEU A 25 2.98 -5.86 -4.14
C LEU A 25 1.76 -4.97 -4.33
N VAL A 26 0.96 -5.30 -5.33
CA VAL A 26 -0.25 -4.53 -5.64
C VAL A 26 -1.44 -5.33 -5.15
N VAL A 27 -2.28 -4.70 -4.34
CA VAL A 27 -3.43 -5.36 -3.74
C VAL A 27 -4.68 -4.55 -4.03
N TYR A 28 -5.67 -5.20 -4.62
CA TYR A 28 -6.97 -4.60 -4.92
C TYR A 28 -8.04 -5.33 -4.12
N PRO A 29 -8.37 -4.86 -2.91
CA PRO A 29 -9.45 -5.49 -2.16
C PRO A 29 -10.78 -5.18 -2.84
N LEU A 30 -11.57 -6.20 -3.08
CA LEU A 30 -12.86 -6.04 -3.73
C LEU A 30 -13.94 -6.22 -2.68
N ILE A 31 -14.50 -5.11 -2.20
CA ILE A 31 -15.54 -5.16 -1.18
C ILE A 31 -16.65 -4.18 -1.49
N ASP A 32 -17.80 -4.44 -0.93
CA ASP A 32 -18.93 -3.50 -0.96
C ASP A 32 -18.93 -2.75 0.36
N LEU A 33 -18.55 -1.47 0.32
CA LEU A 33 -18.44 -0.67 1.54
C LEU A 33 -19.75 -0.58 2.29
N ARG A 34 -20.87 -0.61 1.57
CA ARG A 34 -22.18 -0.51 2.21
C ARG A 34 -22.47 -1.73 3.07
N ARG A 35 -22.03 -2.91 2.64
CA ARG A 35 -22.24 -4.13 3.40
C ARG A 35 -21.45 -4.13 4.70
N HIS A 36 -20.34 -3.42 4.72
CA HIS A 36 -19.47 -3.32 5.89
C HIS A 36 -19.69 -2.03 6.67
N HIS A 37 -20.66 -1.21 6.24
CA HIS A 37 -20.97 0.06 6.89
C HIS A 37 -19.77 0.96 7.00
N LEU A 38 -18.96 1.02 5.92
CA LEU A 38 -17.73 1.79 5.89
C LEU A 38 -17.87 2.99 4.95
N GLY A 39 -17.39 4.14 5.41
CA GLY A 39 -17.18 5.27 4.53
C GLY A 39 -15.85 5.14 3.80
N VAL A 40 -15.67 5.96 2.77
CA VAL A 40 -14.44 5.90 1.98
C VAL A 40 -13.23 6.22 2.84
N LYS A 41 -13.32 7.24 3.66
CA LYS A 41 -12.20 7.64 4.51
C LYS A 41 -11.84 6.56 5.51
N GLN A 42 -12.84 5.90 6.08
CA GLN A 42 -12.59 4.80 6.98
C GLN A 42 -11.91 3.65 6.27
N TYR A 43 -12.33 3.36 5.05
CA TYR A 43 -11.74 2.29 4.28
C TYR A 43 -10.27 2.57 3.96
N VAL A 44 -9.96 3.79 3.53
CA VAL A 44 -8.57 4.17 3.27
C VAL A 44 -7.74 4.01 4.55
N GLY A 45 -8.30 4.42 5.69
CA GLY A 45 -7.62 4.25 6.97
C GLY A 45 -7.33 2.80 7.30
N ILE A 46 -8.26 1.89 6.93
CA ILE A 46 -8.04 0.47 7.13
C ILE A 46 -6.88 -0.02 6.26
N LEU A 47 -6.82 0.42 5.01
CA LEU A 47 -5.71 0.04 4.14
C LEU A 47 -4.38 0.50 4.71
N GLU A 48 -4.32 1.75 5.16
CA GLU A 48 -3.10 2.28 5.76
C GLU A 48 -2.71 1.50 7.00
N ARG A 49 -3.68 1.20 7.85
CA ARG A 49 -3.40 0.48 9.08
C ARG A 49 -2.90 -0.94 8.81
N ALA A 50 -3.52 -1.62 7.84
CA ALA A 50 -3.11 -2.97 7.49
C ALA A 50 -1.66 -3.00 7.02
N VAL A 51 -1.29 -2.02 6.19
CA VAL A 51 0.08 -1.92 5.71
C VAL A 51 1.04 -1.63 6.86
N ARG A 52 0.68 -0.69 7.73
CA ARG A 52 1.56 -0.35 8.85
C ARG A 52 1.78 -1.53 9.79
N GLU A 53 0.72 -2.29 10.08
CA GLU A 53 0.86 -3.46 10.94
C GLU A 53 1.74 -4.52 10.29
N THR A 54 1.60 -4.68 8.97
CA THR A 54 2.44 -5.61 8.23
C THR A 54 3.90 -5.20 8.32
N LEU A 55 4.18 -3.91 8.09
CA LEU A 55 5.54 -3.41 8.12
C LEU A 55 6.14 -3.52 9.51
N GLU A 56 5.35 -3.26 10.55
CA GLU A 56 5.83 -3.39 11.92
C GLU A 56 6.26 -4.82 12.24
N ALA A 57 5.55 -5.80 11.68
CA ALA A 57 5.92 -7.19 11.90
C ALA A 57 7.28 -7.50 11.28
N TYR A 58 7.70 -6.71 10.29
CA TYR A 58 9.01 -6.86 9.67
C TYR A 58 10.06 -5.93 10.28
N GLY A 59 9.68 -5.20 11.33
CA GLY A 59 10.63 -4.32 12.01
C GLY A 59 10.77 -2.94 11.37
N ILE A 60 9.85 -2.55 10.52
CA ILE A 60 9.88 -1.25 9.86
C ILE A 60 8.88 -0.33 10.55
N ALA A 61 9.39 0.74 11.16
CA ALA A 61 8.54 1.71 11.86
C ALA A 61 8.02 2.73 10.85
N THR A 62 6.71 2.98 10.91
CA THR A 62 6.07 3.95 10.04
C THR A 62 5.56 5.14 10.85
N THR A 63 5.26 6.22 10.18
CA THR A 63 4.72 7.42 10.83
C THR A 63 3.32 7.70 10.34
N SER A 64 2.52 8.26 11.23
CA SER A 64 1.17 8.69 10.87
C SER A 64 1.23 9.99 10.12
N ASN A 65 0.32 10.15 9.16
CA ASN A 65 0.19 11.39 8.42
C ASN A 65 -1.27 11.58 8.03
N ASP A 66 -1.84 12.69 8.44
CA ASP A 66 -3.24 12.97 8.14
C ASP A 66 -3.41 13.70 6.81
N ASP A 67 -2.34 14.28 6.30
CA ASP A 67 -2.42 15.17 5.14
C ASP A 67 -2.22 14.45 3.80
N GLN A 68 -1.57 13.29 3.83
CA GLN A 68 -1.24 12.57 2.59
C GLN A 68 -1.69 11.14 2.71
N ILE A 69 -2.41 10.67 1.70
CA ILE A 69 -2.82 9.28 1.64
C ILE A 69 -1.59 8.43 1.29
N GLY A 70 -1.49 7.29 1.95
CA GLY A 70 -0.37 6.39 1.74
C GLY A 70 0.31 6.07 3.06
N VAL A 71 1.40 5.31 2.98
CA VAL A 71 2.16 4.95 4.18
C VAL A 71 3.57 5.46 4.04
N TRP A 72 4.02 6.17 5.05
CA TRP A 72 5.27 6.92 5.02
C TRP A 72 6.16 6.55 6.20
N LEU A 73 7.45 6.77 6.00
CA LEU A 73 8.43 6.76 7.08
C LEU A 73 8.92 8.20 7.25
N ASP A 74 9.14 8.59 8.51
CA ASP A 74 9.70 9.90 8.84
C ASP A 74 8.87 11.08 8.30
N TRP A 75 7.56 10.95 8.30
CA TRP A 75 6.72 12.05 7.84
C TRP A 75 6.99 13.30 8.70
N GLY A 76 7.14 14.43 8.04
CA GLY A 76 7.44 15.69 8.74
C GLY A 76 8.92 15.97 8.86
N LYS A 77 9.76 15.08 8.38
CA LYS A 77 11.22 15.25 8.43
C LYS A 77 11.78 15.32 7.02
N PRO A 78 12.99 15.85 6.84
CA PRO A 78 13.62 15.85 5.53
C PRO A 78 13.80 14.44 4.95
N THR A 79 13.85 13.44 5.81
CA THR A 79 14.00 12.05 5.39
C THR A 79 12.68 11.36 5.12
N ALA A 80 11.58 12.10 5.03
CA ALA A 80 10.28 11.52 4.74
C ALA A 80 10.31 10.77 3.42
N ARG A 81 9.74 9.56 3.43
CA ARG A 81 9.72 8.74 2.23
C ARG A 81 8.51 7.83 2.25
N LYS A 82 7.94 7.64 1.06
CA LYS A 82 6.72 6.84 0.92
C LYS A 82 7.09 5.41 0.58
N ILE A 83 6.50 4.46 1.32
CA ILE A 83 6.72 3.04 1.07
C ILE A 83 5.51 2.39 0.42
N CYS A 84 4.33 2.97 0.57
CA CYS A 84 3.12 2.39 0.00
C CYS A 84 2.23 3.50 -0.53
N ALA A 85 1.81 3.35 -1.78
CA ALA A 85 0.85 4.27 -2.39
C ALA A 85 -0.54 3.67 -2.27
N ILE A 86 -1.53 4.52 -2.04
CA ILE A 86 -2.92 4.07 -1.93
C ILE A 86 -3.77 4.94 -2.83
N GLY A 87 -4.58 4.29 -3.66
CA GLY A 87 -5.54 4.98 -4.51
C GLY A 87 -6.80 4.17 -4.60
N VAL A 88 -7.92 4.75 -4.22
CA VAL A 88 -9.19 4.03 -4.16
C VAL A 88 -10.23 4.77 -4.97
N LYS A 89 -11.03 4.02 -5.72
CA LYS A 89 -12.17 4.56 -6.44
C LYS A 89 -13.37 3.74 -6.05
N ILE A 90 -14.50 4.43 -5.86
CA ILE A 90 -15.74 3.78 -5.45
C ILE A 90 -16.75 3.92 -6.57
N SER A 91 -17.40 2.82 -6.92
CA SER A 91 -18.47 2.82 -7.91
C SER A 91 -19.60 1.98 -7.38
N HIS A 92 -20.75 2.63 -7.17
CA HIS A 92 -21.95 1.95 -6.66
C HIS A 92 -21.67 1.18 -5.36
N GLY A 93 -20.83 1.76 -4.50
CA GLY A 93 -20.47 1.15 -3.23
C GLY A 93 -19.34 0.15 -3.31
N ALA A 94 -18.97 -0.29 -4.51
CA ALA A 94 -17.89 -1.27 -4.67
C ALA A 94 -16.55 -0.57 -4.81
N THR A 95 -15.54 -1.13 -4.15
CA THR A 95 -14.19 -0.58 -4.21
C THR A 95 -13.48 -1.00 -5.48
N MET A 96 -12.67 -0.09 -6.00
CA MET A 96 -11.78 -0.35 -7.13
C MET A 96 -10.41 0.15 -6.78
N HIS A 97 -9.37 -0.47 -7.37
CA HIS A 97 -7.98 -0.15 -7.05
C HIS A 97 -7.67 -0.53 -5.61
N GLY A 98 -6.66 0.09 -5.02
CA GLY A 98 -6.25 -0.26 -3.67
C GLY A 98 -4.89 0.30 -3.34
N LEU A 99 -3.91 -0.58 -3.11
CA LEU A 99 -2.61 -0.15 -2.64
C LEU A 99 -1.49 -0.81 -3.43
N ALA A 100 -0.33 -0.15 -3.40
CA ALA A 100 0.88 -0.66 -4.01
C ALA A 100 2.01 -0.50 -3.00
N LEU A 101 2.47 -1.61 -2.45
CA LEU A 101 3.51 -1.64 -1.43
C LEU A 101 4.85 -1.97 -2.09
N ASN A 102 5.82 -1.13 -1.87
CA ASN A 102 7.16 -1.36 -2.40
C ASN A 102 7.87 -2.37 -1.51
N VAL A 103 7.99 -3.61 -1.98
CA VAL A 103 8.69 -4.66 -1.23
C VAL A 103 10.14 -4.74 -1.70
N ASN A 104 10.36 -5.24 -2.92
CA ASN A 104 11.71 -5.31 -3.51
C ASN A 104 11.79 -4.45 -4.76
N THR A 105 11.06 -3.36 -4.78
CA THR A 105 10.89 -2.51 -5.95
C THR A 105 12.18 -1.80 -6.32
N ASP A 106 12.47 -1.72 -7.61
CA ASP A 106 13.58 -0.92 -8.11
C ASP A 106 13.19 0.55 -8.02
N LEU A 107 13.73 1.22 -7.03
CA LEU A 107 13.35 2.60 -6.76
C LEU A 107 13.90 3.58 -7.79
N GLY A 108 14.92 3.17 -8.54
CA GLY A 108 15.46 4.01 -9.58
C GLY A 108 14.43 4.31 -10.67
N ALA A 109 13.50 3.40 -10.89
CA ALA A 109 12.49 3.56 -11.93
C ALA A 109 11.52 4.72 -11.62
N PHE A 110 11.37 5.10 -10.38
CA PHE A 110 10.48 6.21 -10.02
C PHE A 110 10.96 7.53 -10.58
N GLY A 111 12.27 7.70 -10.73
CA GLY A 111 12.79 8.92 -11.32
C GLY A 111 12.43 9.09 -12.78
N LEU A 112 12.16 7.98 -13.47
CA LEU A 112 11.82 8.02 -14.88
C LEU A 112 10.37 8.41 -15.13
N ILE A 113 9.48 8.11 -14.20
CA ILE A 113 8.07 8.37 -14.39
C ILE A 113 7.56 9.57 -13.62
N ASN A 114 8.43 10.29 -13.00
CA ASN A 114 8.06 11.54 -12.34
C ASN A 114 8.59 12.70 -13.16
N PRO A 115 7.95 12.97 -14.28
CA PRO A 115 8.45 13.97 -15.23
C PRO A 115 8.42 15.38 -14.68
N CYS A 116 7.58 15.65 -13.72
CA CYS A 116 7.48 17.00 -13.18
C CYS A 116 8.56 17.30 -12.17
N GLY A 117 9.16 16.27 -11.61
CA GLY A 117 10.17 16.45 -10.57
C GLY A 117 9.67 17.28 -9.42
N ILE A 118 8.35 17.34 -9.26
CA ILE A 118 7.77 18.22 -8.25
C ILE A 118 7.74 17.61 -6.89
N THR A 119 7.84 16.31 -6.79
CA THR A 119 7.79 15.72 -5.48
C THR A 119 9.20 15.65 -4.92
N ASP A 120 9.37 16.33 -3.80
CA ASP A 120 10.61 16.28 -3.07
C ASP A 120 10.63 15.07 -2.16
N LYS A 121 9.50 14.40 -2.06
CA LYS A 121 9.39 13.25 -1.17
C LYS A 121 10.03 12.06 -1.83
N ALA A 122 10.92 11.44 -1.11
CA ALA A 122 11.56 10.22 -1.58
C ALA A 122 10.57 9.07 -1.55
N VAL A 123 10.95 7.99 -2.20
CA VAL A 123 10.25 6.71 -2.09
C VAL A 123 11.22 5.71 -1.49
N THR A 124 10.67 4.67 -0.88
CA THR A 124 11.49 3.63 -0.30
C THR A 124 10.82 2.27 -0.49
N SER A 125 11.47 1.22 -0.05
CA SER A 125 10.95 -0.14 -0.15
C SER A 125 11.36 -0.92 1.09
N MET A 126 10.71 -2.06 1.30
CA MET A 126 11.08 -2.92 2.41
C MET A 126 12.52 -3.40 2.25
N GLN A 127 12.92 -3.73 1.02
CA GLN A 127 14.28 -4.18 0.77
C GLN A 127 15.30 -3.11 1.17
N ARG A 128 15.00 -1.86 0.82
CA ARG A 128 15.90 -0.78 1.15
C ARG A 128 16.00 -0.55 2.65
N GLU A 129 14.85 -0.58 3.33
CA GLU A 129 14.83 -0.31 4.77
C GLU A 129 15.47 -1.44 5.55
N LEU A 130 15.32 -2.69 5.10
CA LEU A 130 15.85 -3.84 5.82
C LEU A 130 17.25 -4.23 5.35
N GLY A 131 17.69 -3.73 4.21
CA GLY A 131 19.01 -4.06 3.68
C GLY A 131 19.10 -5.46 3.11
N ARG A 132 17.97 -6.06 2.77
CA ARG A 132 17.95 -7.41 2.20
C ARG A 132 16.67 -7.62 1.39
N GLU A 133 16.75 -8.58 0.49
CA GLU A 133 15.56 -8.96 -0.26
C GLU A 133 14.54 -9.59 0.68
N VAL A 134 13.25 -9.32 0.44
CA VAL A 134 12.17 -9.79 1.28
C VAL A 134 11.31 -10.74 0.46
N GLU A 135 10.90 -11.85 1.06
CA GLU A 135 10.05 -12.80 0.38
C GLU A 135 8.65 -12.20 0.20
N MET A 136 8.24 -12.08 -1.06
CA MET A 136 7.00 -11.41 -1.41
C MET A 136 5.78 -12.14 -0.86
N GLU A 137 5.79 -13.46 -0.92
CA GLU A 137 4.62 -14.25 -0.52
C GLU A 137 4.28 -14.08 0.96
N GLY A 138 5.29 -14.01 1.80
CA GLY A 138 5.05 -13.80 3.23
C GLY A 138 4.42 -12.46 3.51
N VAL A 139 4.88 -11.43 2.79
CA VAL A 139 4.31 -10.09 2.95
C VAL A 139 2.86 -10.09 2.48
N ALA A 140 2.59 -10.72 1.34
CA ALA A 140 1.25 -10.77 0.78
C ALA A 140 0.28 -11.49 1.71
N GLU A 141 0.72 -12.59 2.30
CA GLU A 141 -0.14 -13.35 3.21
C GLU A 141 -0.47 -12.56 4.46
N LEU A 142 0.52 -11.93 5.05
CA LEU A 142 0.29 -11.16 6.27
C LEU A 142 -0.59 -9.95 6.00
N LEU A 143 -0.32 -9.24 4.92
CA LEU A 143 -1.12 -8.07 4.57
C LEU A 143 -2.57 -8.45 4.32
N THR A 144 -2.80 -9.56 3.60
CA THR A 144 -4.15 -10.03 3.33
C THR A 144 -4.87 -10.37 4.63
N GLU A 145 -4.17 -11.02 5.54
CA GLU A 145 -4.75 -11.37 6.83
C GLU A 145 -5.12 -10.14 7.63
N ARG A 146 -4.25 -9.13 7.64
CA ARG A 146 -4.54 -7.90 8.36
C ARG A 146 -5.74 -7.18 7.76
N LEU A 147 -5.83 -7.15 6.43
CA LEU A 147 -6.95 -6.52 5.77
C LEU A 147 -8.28 -7.19 6.15
N ARG A 148 -8.31 -8.51 6.12
CA ARG A 148 -9.53 -9.23 6.46
C ARG A 148 -9.94 -9.01 7.91
N ASP A 149 -8.97 -9.02 8.82
CA ASP A 149 -9.25 -8.79 10.23
C ASP A 149 -9.81 -7.40 10.47
N LEU A 150 -9.30 -6.40 9.78
CA LEU A 150 -9.73 -5.03 9.99
C LEU A 150 -11.06 -4.70 9.30
N ILE A 151 -11.33 -5.35 8.18
CA ILE A 151 -12.57 -5.11 7.44
C ILE A 151 -13.74 -5.85 8.11
N ASP A 152 -13.52 -7.06 8.54
CA ASP A 152 -14.53 -7.85 9.21
C ASP A 152 -14.56 -7.51 10.69
#